data_c920ba28dc1f25852500d0a130af1fd1
#
_entry.id   c920ba28dc1f25852500d0a130af1fd1
#
_cell.length_a   1.000
_cell.length_b   1.000
_cell.length_c   1.000
_cell.angle_alpha   90.00
_cell.angle_beta   90.00
_cell.angle_gamma   90.00
#
_symmetry.space_group_name_H-M   'P 1'
#
loop_
_entity.id
_entity.type
_entity.pdbx_description
1 polymer ?
#
loop_
_entity_poly.entity_id
_entity_poly.type
_entity_poly.pdbx_seq_one_letter_code
_entity_poly.pdbx_strand_id
1 'polypeptide(L)'
;MSHIKFGTSGWRGIFCEEFTLDNVRVVVQAIADHLHAEGLAEKGVVIGYDARFMGGDFSRETARILAGVGIKSYFCQRDTPTPVIAHELLRRKAAGAINFTASHNPYNYSGIKFSPVSGGPALPETTNDIEKRANAMLGEIVYKEISLENAAQQGLYEEIDPREAYFTTLKKLVDFKAIAVSGMTIAVNPLYGSGRGYLDRILEEAGVKVVKINDHLDPYFGGKPPEPAEEYIEDFIGLIKSDESVVLGLATDGDADRFGIIDSDGTYIEPNYILALLFDYMIRRKGLRGDAARSVATSHLVDAVAEYHGVKVLETPVGFKFIGEYISADKILIGGEESAGLSIKGHVPEKDGILACLLVAEMVAVEKKSLRELLSDLYSRVGEIHTKRINIHLSPQLEAALPDKFANPPEKIGEQQIVEVIQIDGNKYLLEDGSWLLFRKSGTEPVVRLYAETKNFESLATLIDLGREFILG
;
A
#
# COMPACT_ATOMS: atom_id res chain seq x y z
N MET A 1 1.03 30.48 0.49
CA MET A 1 0.98 29.07 0.91
C MET A 1 -0.17 28.40 0.22
N SER A 2 0.03 27.22 -0.30
CA SER A 2 -1.02 26.43 -0.95
C SER A 2 -1.96 25.81 0.11
N HIS A 3 -3.22 25.62 -0.25
CA HIS A 3 -4.19 24.94 0.61
C HIS A 3 -3.76 23.49 0.87
N ILE A 4 -3.73 23.07 2.13
CA ILE A 4 -3.37 21.73 2.54
C ILE A 4 -4.60 20.83 2.41
N LYS A 5 -4.49 19.72 1.66
CA LYS A 5 -5.56 18.76 1.46
C LYS A 5 -5.03 17.33 1.63
N PHE A 6 -5.59 16.61 2.61
CA PHE A 6 -5.28 15.20 2.81
C PHE A 6 -6.02 14.33 1.79
N GLY A 7 -5.29 13.45 1.14
CA GLY A 7 -5.82 12.42 0.27
C GLY A 7 -6.12 11.11 1.03
N THR A 8 -6.21 10.00 0.28
CA THR A 8 -6.50 8.66 0.84
C THR A 8 -5.41 8.18 1.81
N SER A 9 -4.15 8.61 1.61
CA SER A 9 -2.99 8.18 2.39
C SER A 9 -2.08 9.36 2.74
N GLY A 10 -2.62 10.38 3.39
CA GLY A 10 -1.88 11.55 3.83
C GLY A 10 -1.95 12.74 2.89
N TRP A 11 -1.24 13.81 3.23
CA TRP A 11 -1.04 14.98 2.39
C TRP A 11 0.22 14.78 1.53
N ARG A 12 0.13 15.07 0.24
CA ARG A 12 1.24 15.02 -0.73
C ARG A 12 1.27 16.29 -1.56
N GLY A 13 2.46 16.69 -1.96
CA GLY A 13 2.65 17.86 -2.82
C GLY A 13 3.98 17.81 -3.55
N ILE A 14 4.12 18.63 -4.59
CA ILE A 14 5.37 18.81 -5.32
C ILE A 14 6.34 19.57 -4.41
N PHE A 15 7.57 19.05 -4.32
CA PHE A 15 8.64 19.62 -3.50
C PHE A 15 8.97 21.06 -3.95
N CYS A 16 9.10 21.99 -3.00
CA CYS A 16 9.26 23.43 -3.18
C CYS A 16 8.05 24.18 -3.78
N GLU A 17 6.96 23.53 -4.14
CA GLU A 17 5.72 24.17 -4.56
C GLU A 17 4.68 24.09 -3.45
N GLU A 18 4.00 22.95 -3.30
CA GLU A 18 3.07 22.72 -2.18
C GLU A 18 3.78 22.19 -0.94
N PHE A 19 4.76 21.29 -1.13
CA PHE A 19 5.50 20.69 -0.03
C PHE A 19 6.72 21.54 0.33
N THR A 20 6.49 22.55 1.17
CA THR A 20 7.51 23.47 1.68
C THR A 20 7.73 23.25 3.18
N LEU A 21 8.89 23.72 3.71
CA LEU A 21 9.17 23.62 5.13
C LEU A 21 8.10 24.32 5.99
N ASP A 22 7.60 25.46 5.55
CA ASP A 22 6.56 26.20 6.26
C ASP A 22 5.24 25.44 6.30
N ASN A 23 4.83 24.81 5.19
CA ASN A 23 3.64 23.98 5.16
C ASN A 23 3.82 22.71 6.02
N VAL A 24 5.03 22.12 6.07
CA VAL A 24 5.36 21.02 6.99
C VAL A 24 5.18 21.44 8.44
N ARG A 25 5.70 22.62 8.83
CA ARG A 25 5.56 23.17 10.19
C ARG A 25 4.11 23.33 10.60
N VAL A 26 3.30 23.87 9.70
CA VAL A 26 1.85 24.03 9.89
C VAL A 26 1.15 22.68 10.09
N VAL A 27 1.43 21.69 9.26
CA VAL A 27 0.82 20.36 9.38
C VAL A 27 1.27 19.66 10.67
N VAL A 28 2.54 19.75 11.04
CA VAL A 28 3.08 19.17 12.28
C VAL A 28 2.45 19.81 13.51
N GLN A 29 2.31 21.16 13.53
CA GLN A 29 1.62 21.84 14.63
C GLN A 29 0.16 21.42 14.69
N ALA A 30 -0.54 21.28 13.55
CA ALA A 30 -1.91 20.80 13.52
C ALA A 30 -2.07 19.38 14.07
N ILE A 31 -1.11 18.48 13.78
CA ILE A 31 -1.07 17.13 14.36
C ILE A 31 -0.85 17.20 15.86
N ALA A 32 0.06 18.06 16.34
CA ALA A 32 0.31 18.23 17.76
C ALA A 32 -0.93 18.74 18.51
N ASP A 33 -1.61 19.73 17.93
CA ASP A 33 -2.86 20.29 18.49
C ASP A 33 -3.99 19.25 18.51
N HIS A 34 -4.08 18.41 17.47
CA HIS A 34 -5.00 17.27 17.44
C HIS A 34 -4.71 16.30 18.60
N LEU A 35 -3.45 15.90 18.76
CA LEU A 35 -3.04 14.97 19.83
C LEU A 35 -3.28 15.52 21.24
N HIS A 36 -3.10 16.83 21.44
CA HIS A 36 -3.46 17.49 22.71
C HIS A 36 -4.96 17.51 22.94
N ALA A 37 -5.75 17.81 21.91
CA ALA A 37 -7.21 17.82 22.00
C ALA A 37 -7.79 16.44 22.35
N GLU A 38 -7.18 15.37 21.81
CA GLU A 38 -7.54 13.98 22.09
C GLU A 38 -6.97 13.44 23.43
N GLY A 39 -6.16 14.23 24.15
CA GLY A 39 -5.51 13.79 25.39
C GLY A 39 -4.48 12.69 25.21
N LEU A 40 -3.87 12.59 24.03
CA LEU A 40 -2.91 11.54 23.67
C LEU A 40 -1.45 11.97 23.73
N ALA A 41 -1.17 13.26 23.87
CA ALA A 41 0.17 13.87 23.75
C ALA A 41 1.25 13.18 24.61
N GLU A 42 0.91 12.71 25.81
CA GLU A 42 1.85 12.08 26.75
C GLU A 42 2.41 10.74 26.26
N LYS A 43 1.74 10.06 25.31
CA LYS A 43 2.17 8.75 24.79
C LYS A 43 3.33 8.85 23.79
N GLY A 44 3.64 10.07 23.32
CA GLY A 44 4.67 10.31 22.31
C GLY A 44 4.29 9.86 20.89
N VAL A 45 5.12 10.18 19.91
CA VAL A 45 4.90 9.98 18.48
C VAL A 45 6.09 9.28 17.86
N VAL A 46 5.86 8.27 17.03
CA VAL A 46 6.91 7.66 16.19
C VAL A 46 7.10 8.52 14.95
N ILE A 47 8.33 8.88 14.63
CA ILE A 47 8.66 9.68 13.44
C ILE A 47 9.54 8.84 12.52
N GLY A 48 9.10 8.68 11.27
CA GLY A 48 9.87 8.02 10.22
C GLY A 48 9.85 8.79 8.91
N TYR A 49 10.62 8.32 7.95
CA TYR A 49 10.72 8.88 6.61
C TYR A 49 11.17 7.83 5.61
N ASP A 50 10.87 8.03 4.33
CA ASP A 50 11.35 7.21 3.22
C ASP A 50 12.68 7.75 2.64
N ALA A 51 13.11 7.19 1.51
CA ALA A 51 14.38 7.53 0.87
C ALA A 51 14.39 8.91 0.16
N ARG A 52 13.29 9.67 0.17
CA ARG A 52 13.13 10.94 -0.54
C ARG A 52 14.07 12.02 0.01
N PHE A 53 14.40 12.96 -0.89
CA PHE A 53 15.20 14.12 -0.55
C PHE A 53 14.61 14.89 0.66
N MET A 54 15.45 15.28 1.59
CA MET A 54 15.09 15.98 2.84
C MET A 54 14.13 15.24 3.79
N GLY A 55 13.80 13.98 3.59
CA GLY A 55 12.92 13.24 4.50
C GLY A 55 13.42 13.26 5.96
N GLY A 56 14.71 13.03 6.17
CA GLY A 56 15.36 13.11 7.49
C GLY A 56 15.34 14.52 8.08
N ASP A 57 15.47 15.58 7.27
CA ASP A 57 15.45 16.96 7.75
C ASP A 57 14.07 17.41 8.19
N PHE A 58 13.03 17.09 7.41
CA PHE A 58 11.64 17.31 7.80
C PHE A 58 11.27 16.55 9.08
N SER A 59 11.79 15.33 9.23
CA SER A 59 11.58 14.52 10.43
C SER A 59 12.25 15.11 11.65
N ARG A 60 13.47 15.67 11.52
CA ARG A 60 14.15 16.38 12.62
C ARG A 60 13.42 17.67 13.01
N GLU A 61 12.96 18.44 12.02
CA GLU A 61 12.14 19.64 12.29
C GLU A 61 10.86 19.27 13.02
N THR A 62 10.20 18.18 12.61
CA THR A 62 9.02 17.63 13.30
C THR A 62 9.31 17.31 14.76
N ALA A 63 10.43 16.64 15.05
CA ALA A 63 10.82 16.32 16.42
C ALA A 63 11.07 17.57 17.28
N ARG A 64 11.63 18.65 16.70
CA ARG A 64 11.84 19.93 17.37
C ARG A 64 10.54 20.61 17.74
N ILE A 65 9.56 20.60 16.82
CA ILE A 65 8.23 21.20 17.04
C ILE A 65 7.45 20.40 18.09
N LEU A 66 7.39 19.07 17.96
CA LEU A 66 6.72 18.22 18.93
C LEU A 66 7.28 18.39 20.34
N ALA A 67 8.61 18.43 20.46
CA ALA A 67 9.27 18.69 21.75
C ALA A 67 8.97 20.10 22.29
N GLY A 68 8.85 21.12 21.42
CA GLY A 68 8.45 22.49 21.78
C GLY A 68 7.06 22.59 22.41
N VAL A 69 6.18 21.63 22.16
CA VAL A 69 4.85 21.53 22.76
C VAL A 69 4.71 20.35 23.74
N GLY A 70 5.85 19.78 24.19
CA GLY A 70 5.90 18.76 25.23
C GLY A 70 5.57 17.32 24.77
N ILE A 71 5.55 17.04 23.47
CA ILE A 71 5.30 15.70 22.92
C ILE A 71 6.64 14.99 22.67
N LYS A 72 6.80 13.79 23.25
CA LYS A 72 7.99 12.95 23.02
C LYS A 72 8.00 12.40 21.60
N SER A 73 9.17 12.39 20.96
CA SER A 73 9.43 11.79 19.66
C SER A 73 10.29 10.54 19.78
N TYR A 74 9.83 9.43 19.15
CA TYR A 74 10.63 8.23 18.88
C TYR A 74 11.07 8.30 17.43
N PHE A 75 12.30 8.74 17.21
CA PHE A 75 12.84 9.11 15.90
C PHE A 75 13.57 7.94 15.25
N CYS A 76 13.13 7.47 14.07
CA CYS A 76 13.80 6.43 13.31
C CYS A 76 15.15 6.95 12.78
N GLN A 77 16.26 6.27 13.13
CA GLN A 77 17.63 6.69 12.80
C GLN A 77 17.94 6.71 11.31
N ARG A 78 17.16 5.95 10.52
CA ARG A 78 17.30 5.85 9.06
C ARG A 78 15.93 5.88 8.39
N ASP A 79 15.95 5.99 7.07
CA ASP A 79 14.76 5.75 6.26
C ASP A 79 14.14 4.38 6.60
N THR A 80 12.84 4.39 6.88
CA THR A 80 12.14 3.27 7.50
C THR A 80 10.81 3.01 6.77
N PRO A 81 10.51 1.75 6.44
CA PRO A 81 9.25 1.37 5.79
C PRO A 81 8.00 1.78 6.56
N THR A 82 6.97 2.21 5.85
CA THR A 82 5.65 2.52 6.44
C THR A 82 5.13 1.43 7.38
N PRO A 83 5.12 0.13 7.01
CA PRO A 83 4.67 -0.92 7.92
C PRO A 83 5.54 -1.09 9.19
N VAL A 84 6.83 -0.80 9.09
CA VAL A 84 7.74 -0.86 10.25
C VAL A 84 7.44 0.27 11.25
N ILE A 85 7.12 1.46 10.74
CA ILE A 85 6.69 2.60 11.56
C ILE A 85 5.35 2.28 12.24
N ALA A 86 4.40 1.70 11.51
CA ALA A 86 3.12 1.25 12.07
C ALA A 86 3.30 0.16 13.15
N HIS A 87 4.22 -0.79 12.92
CA HIS A 87 4.57 -1.82 13.88
C HIS A 87 5.16 -1.21 15.18
N GLU A 88 6.07 -0.25 15.04
CA GLU A 88 6.71 0.39 16.20
C GLU A 88 5.72 1.26 16.99
N LEU A 89 4.81 1.94 16.31
CA LEU A 89 3.68 2.67 16.93
C LEU A 89 2.86 1.75 17.83
N LEU A 90 2.44 0.60 17.31
CA LEU A 90 1.64 -0.37 18.08
C LEU A 90 2.44 -0.99 19.22
N ARG A 91 3.70 -1.35 18.98
CA ARG A 91 4.60 -1.94 19.98
C ARG A 91 4.83 -1.00 21.17
N ARG A 92 5.01 0.29 20.92
CA ARG A 92 5.20 1.32 21.95
C ARG A 92 3.88 1.80 22.56
N LYS A 93 2.76 1.53 21.91
CA LYS A 93 1.44 2.12 22.26
C LYS A 93 1.50 3.65 22.22
N ALA A 94 2.23 4.20 21.25
CA ALA A 94 2.39 5.63 21.08
C ALA A 94 1.07 6.32 20.66
N ALA A 95 1.02 7.64 20.72
CA ALA A 95 -0.15 8.46 20.36
C ALA A 95 -0.48 8.39 18.87
N GLY A 96 0.55 8.21 18.05
CA GLY A 96 0.45 8.14 16.60
C GLY A 96 1.83 8.01 15.97
N ALA A 97 1.86 8.00 14.65
CA ALA A 97 3.09 8.07 13.87
C ALA A 97 2.99 9.11 12.77
N ILE A 98 4.10 9.81 12.52
CA ILE A 98 4.28 10.74 11.40
C ILE A 98 5.32 10.14 10.49
N ASN A 99 4.95 9.86 9.23
CA ASN A 99 5.86 9.32 8.23
C ASN A 99 5.98 10.28 7.04
N PHE A 100 7.19 10.73 6.76
CA PHE A 100 7.51 11.54 5.58
C PHE A 100 7.70 10.65 4.38
N THR A 101 6.69 10.57 3.53
CA THR A 101 6.68 9.76 2.32
C THR A 101 5.61 10.23 1.34
N ALA A 102 5.87 10.06 0.06
CA ALA A 102 4.85 10.13 -0.99
C ALA A 102 4.66 8.76 -1.67
N SER A 103 5.07 7.66 -1.00
CA SER A 103 4.95 6.27 -1.49
C SER A 103 5.53 6.11 -2.90
N HIS A 104 4.73 5.69 -3.86
CA HIS A 104 5.10 5.44 -5.24
C HIS A 104 5.13 6.69 -6.16
N ASN A 105 4.80 7.89 -5.66
CA ASN A 105 4.85 9.11 -6.48
C ASN A 105 6.28 9.38 -6.98
N PRO A 106 6.45 10.07 -8.14
CA PRO A 106 7.77 10.48 -8.63
C PRO A 106 8.61 11.21 -7.58
N TYR A 107 9.92 11.27 -7.81
CA TYR A 107 10.90 11.81 -6.87
C TYR A 107 10.66 13.27 -6.45
N ASN A 108 10.04 14.07 -7.32
CA ASN A 108 9.73 15.47 -7.06
C ASN A 108 8.52 15.69 -6.12
N TYR A 109 7.86 14.63 -5.69
CA TYR A 109 6.83 14.67 -4.64
C TYR A 109 7.41 14.37 -3.28
N SER A 110 6.80 14.95 -2.24
CA SER A 110 6.95 14.53 -0.86
C SER A 110 5.59 14.52 -0.17
N GLY A 111 5.51 14.04 1.07
CA GLY A 111 4.23 13.97 1.78
C GLY A 111 4.38 13.66 3.26
N ILE A 112 3.27 13.77 3.96
CA ILE A 112 3.12 13.40 5.38
C ILE A 112 1.95 12.42 5.49
N LYS A 113 2.21 11.22 5.98
CA LYS A 113 1.18 10.29 6.47
C LYS A 113 1.10 10.43 8.00
N PHE A 114 -0.11 10.49 8.53
CA PHE A 114 -0.37 10.36 9.96
C PHE A 114 -1.11 9.06 10.22
N SER A 115 -0.58 8.24 11.13
CA SER A 115 -1.22 7.01 11.61
C SER A 115 -1.66 7.22 13.07
N PRO A 116 -2.95 7.04 13.41
CA PRO A 116 -3.45 7.14 14.77
C PRO A 116 -3.04 5.91 15.61
N VAL A 117 -3.46 5.87 16.87
CA VAL A 117 -3.16 4.80 17.85
C VAL A 117 -3.51 3.38 17.35
N SER A 118 -4.39 3.25 16.36
CA SER A 118 -4.74 1.96 15.74
C SER A 118 -3.63 1.38 14.88
N GLY A 119 -2.65 2.18 14.45
CA GLY A 119 -1.53 1.76 13.60
C GLY A 119 -1.84 1.69 12.11
N GLY A 120 -3.09 1.82 11.71
CA GLY A 120 -3.52 1.90 10.31
C GLY A 120 -3.51 3.32 9.76
N PRO A 121 -3.89 3.51 8.48
CA PRO A 121 -4.08 4.84 7.91
C PRO A 121 -5.21 5.59 8.62
N ALA A 122 -5.05 6.90 8.82
CA ALA A 122 -6.05 7.73 9.49
C ALA A 122 -7.39 7.76 8.73
N LEU A 123 -8.48 7.63 9.46
CA LEU A 123 -9.84 7.80 8.94
C LEU A 123 -10.14 9.28 8.63
N PRO A 124 -11.19 9.56 7.82
CA PRO A 124 -11.54 10.93 7.42
C PRO A 124 -11.77 11.89 8.58
N GLU A 125 -12.30 11.44 9.70
CA GLU A 125 -12.54 12.28 10.88
C GLU A 125 -11.22 12.88 11.40
N THR A 126 -10.17 12.07 11.51
CA THR A 126 -8.84 12.50 11.95
C THR A 126 -8.18 13.41 10.93
N THR A 127 -8.17 12.99 9.64
CA THR A 127 -7.51 13.78 8.59
C THR A 127 -8.21 15.13 8.36
N ASN A 128 -9.53 15.18 8.42
CA ASN A 128 -10.29 16.43 8.28
C ASN A 128 -10.07 17.39 9.46
N ASP A 129 -9.91 16.89 10.69
CA ASP A 129 -9.58 17.74 11.85
C ASP A 129 -8.18 18.34 11.69
N ILE A 130 -7.17 17.51 11.33
CA ILE A 130 -5.81 17.97 11.09
C ILE A 130 -5.77 19.00 9.92
N GLU A 131 -6.45 18.70 8.81
CA GLU A 131 -6.55 19.59 7.64
C GLU A 131 -7.18 20.94 8.02
N LYS A 132 -8.28 20.93 8.77
CA LYS A 132 -8.96 22.14 9.24
C LYS A 132 -8.04 22.99 10.11
N ARG A 133 -7.32 22.37 11.07
CA ARG A 133 -6.36 23.06 11.94
C ARG A 133 -5.21 23.64 11.13
N ALA A 134 -4.64 22.86 10.22
CA ALA A 134 -3.53 23.30 9.35
C ALA A 134 -3.95 24.51 8.49
N ASN A 135 -5.08 24.42 7.82
CA ASN A 135 -5.55 25.52 6.94
C ASN A 135 -5.91 26.79 7.73
N ALA A 136 -6.29 26.68 8.99
CA ALA A 136 -6.55 27.85 9.85
C ALA A 136 -5.24 28.60 10.23
N MET A 137 -4.08 27.96 10.13
CA MET A 137 -2.76 28.58 10.42
C MET A 137 -2.03 29.08 9.18
N LEU A 138 -2.59 28.90 7.97
CA LEU A 138 -1.98 29.41 6.74
C LEU A 138 -1.95 30.95 6.76
N GLY A 139 -0.74 31.50 6.60
CA GLY A 139 -0.51 32.96 6.61
C GLY A 139 0.01 33.52 7.93
N GLU A 140 -0.27 32.88 9.07
CA GLU A 140 0.30 33.20 10.37
C GLU A 140 0.76 31.91 11.06
N ILE A 141 2.00 31.49 10.79
CA ILE A 141 2.55 30.24 11.33
C ILE A 141 2.93 30.46 12.79
N VAL A 142 2.18 29.87 13.71
CA VAL A 142 2.49 29.87 15.13
C VAL A 142 2.90 28.45 15.54
N TYR A 143 4.19 28.26 15.81
CA TYR A 143 4.71 27.03 16.38
C TYR A 143 5.80 27.32 17.41
N LYS A 144 6.04 26.36 18.29
CA LYS A 144 7.15 26.39 19.24
C LYS A 144 8.11 25.26 18.90
N GLU A 145 9.39 25.52 19.03
CA GLU A 145 10.42 24.52 18.86
C GLU A 145 11.50 24.61 19.93
N ILE A 146 12.14 23.49 20.19
CA ILE A 146 13.37 23.43 20.97
C ILE A 146 14.42 22.63 20.21
N SER A 147 15.72 22.85 20.48
CA SER A 147 16.77 22.06 19.83
C SER A 147 16.65 20.58 20.20
N LEU A 148 17.08 19.68 19.31
CA LEU A 148 17.07 18.24 19.58
C LEU A 148 17.93 17.88 20.80
N GLU A 149 19.00 18.62 21.03
CA GLU A 149 19.86 18.49 22.22
C GLU A 149 19.07 18.74 23.52
N ASN A 150 18.33 19.87 23.57
CA ASN A 150 17.47 20.19 24.70
C ASN A 150 16.30 19.20 24.82
N ALA A 151 15.72 18.78 23.70
CA ALA A 151 14.67 17.77 23.68
C ALA A 151 15.16 16.44 24.28
N ALA A 152 16.36 15.99 23.91
CA ALA A 152 16.97 14.77 24.45
C ALA A 152 17.25 14.89 25.97
N GLN A 153 17.78 16.02 26.42
CA GLN A 153 18.01 16.29 27.85
C GLN A 153 16.71 16.27 28.67
N GLN A 154 15.60 16.69 28.06
CA GLN A 154 14.28 16.66 28.68
C GLN A 154 13.54 15.31 28.52
N GLY A 155 14.15 14.32 27.86
CA GLY A 155 13.54 13.01 27.57
C GLY A 155 12.45 13.04 26.51
N LEU A 156 12.35 14.14 25.74
CA LEU A 156 11.37 14.35 24.66
C LEU A 156 11.86 13.92 23.27
N TYR A 157 13.09 13.43 23.15
CA TYR A 157 13.66 12.91 21.91
C TYR A 157 14.44 11.62 22.17
N GLU A 158 14.16 10.58 21.41
CA GLU A 158 14.82 9.28 21.49
C GLU A 158 15.01 8.73 20.08
N GLU A 159 16.26 8.45 19.70
CA GLU A 159 16.57 7.76 18.46
C GLU A 159 16.35 6.25 18.60
N ILE A 160 15.71 5.66 17.60
CA ILE A 160 15.33 4.24 17.60
C ILE A 160 15.69 3.54 16.29
N ASP A 161 16.01 2.24 16.37
CA ASP A 161 16.02 1.33 15.22
C ASP A 161 14.94 0.25 15.42
N PRO A 162 13.78 0.34 14.76
CA PRO A 162 12.67 -0.60 14.96
C PRO A 162 12.85 -1.94 14.24
N ARG A 163 13.91 -2.13 13.44
CA ARG A 163 14.08 -3.25 12.50
C ARG A 163 14.05 -4.61 13.18
N GLU A 164 14.82 -4.81 14.25
CA GLU A 164 14.91 -6.11 14.93
C GLU A 164 13.58 -6.52 15.59
N ALA A 165 12.83 -5.55 16.12
CA ALA A 165 11.50 -5.82 16.69
C ALA A 165 10.51 -6.25 15.60
N TYR A 166 10.56 -5.60 14.45
CA TYR A 166 9.76 -5.96 13.29
C TYR A 166 10.13 -7.35 12.75
N PHE A 167 11.42 -7.66 12.58
CA PHE A 167 11.90 -8.99 12.17
C PHE A 167 11.44 -10.08 13.12
N THR A 168 11.44 -9.81 14.43
CA THR A 168 10.93 -10.75 15.45
C THR A 168 9.45 -11.08 15.22
N THR A 169 8.66 -10.11 14.76
CA THR A 169 7.25 -10.32 14.42
C THR A 169 7.11 -11.12 13.13
N LEU A 170 7.85 -10.77 12.07
CA LEU A 170 7.82 -11.50 10.80
C LEU A 170 8.22 -12.98 10.98
N LYS A 171 9.23 -13.28 11.81
CA LYS A 171 9.68 -14.65 12.11
C LYS A 171 8.62 -15.51 12.80
N LYS A 172 7.52 -14.93 13.30
CA LYS A 172 6.35 -15.67 13.83
C LYS A 172 5.28 -15.93 12.78
N LEU A 173 5.22 -15.11 11.73
CA LEU A 173 4.19 -15.13 10.69
C LEU A 173 4.61 -15.97 9.47
N VAL A 174 5.92 -16.03 9.18
CA VAL A 174 6.52 -16.62 7.99
C VAL A 174 7.41 -17.79 8.37
N ASP A 175 7.32 -18.91 7.67
CA ASP A 175 8.20 -20.08 7.83
C ASP A 175 9.53 -19.90 7.08
N PHE A 176 10.44 -19.13 7.67
CA PHE A 176 11.78 -18.93 7.12
C PHE A 176 12.59 -20.21 6.98
N LYS A 177 12.29 -21.26 7.77
CA LYS A 177 12.96 -22.55 7.64
C LYS A 177 12.58 -23.23 6.32
N ALA A 178 11.30 -23.18 5.94
CA ALA A 178 10.85 -23.69 4.65
C ALA A 178 11.53 -22.96 3.49
N ILE A 179 11.63 -21.62 3.57
CA ILE A 179 12.31 -20.80 2.54
C ILE A 179 13.78 -21.18 2.45
N ALA A 180 14.50 -21.26 3.57
CA ALA A 180 15.93 -21.59 3.59
C ALA A 180 16.22 -23.00 3.05
N VAL A 181 15.44 -24.00 3.46
CA VAL A 181 15.63 -25.41 3.04
C VAL A 181 15.30 -25.62 1.56
N SER A 182 14.50 -24.77 0.95
CA SER A 182 14.17 -24.86 -0.48
C SER A 182 15.39 -24.69 -1.39
N GLY A 183 16.45 -24.00 -0.93
CA GLY A 183 17.65 -23.70 -1.72
C GLY A 183 17.43 -22.69 -2.85
N MET A 184 16.30 -21.97 -2.83
CA MET A 184 15.97 -20.97 -3.85
C MET A 184 16.97 -19.81 -3.85
N THR A 185 17.26 -19.28 -5.04
CA THR A 185 17.83 -17.94 -5.20
C THR A 185 16.69 -16.96 -5.47
N ILE A 186 16.61 -15.91 -4.68
CA ILE A 186 15.56 -14.89 -4.77
C ILE A 186 16.18 -13.56 -5.18
N ALA A 187 15.64 -12.92 -6.21
CA ALA A 187 16.02 -11.55 -6.56
C ALA A 187 15.19 -10.54 -5.78
N VAL A 188 15.81 -9.48 -5.29
CA VAL A 188 15.16 -8.41 -4.49
C VAL A 188 15.43 -7.04 -5.11
N ASN A 189 14.39 -6.26 -5.33
CA ASN A 189 14.45 -4.89 -5.81
C ASN A 189 13.66 -3.95 -4.88
N PRO A 190 14.30 -3.24 -3.96
CA PRO A 190 13.65 -2.25 -3.11
C PRO A 190 13.38 -0.91 -3.81
N LEU A 191 13.61 -0.80 -5.11
CA LEU A 191 13.43 0.42 -5.91
C LEU A 191 14.08 1.66 -5.26
N TYR A 192 15.31 1.52 -4.74
CA TYR A 192 16.03 2.57 -3.98
C TYR A 192 15.30 3.05 -2.72
N GLY A 193 14.13 2.48 -2.42
CA GLY A 193 13.23 2.87 -1.33
C GLY A 193 13.68 2.44 0.06
N SER A 194 12.83 2.68 1.05
CA SER A 194 13.11 2.37 2.47
C SER A 194 13.10 0.87 2.80
N GLY A 195 12.64 0.01 1.86
CA GLY A 195 12.73 -1.46 1.99
C GLY A 195 14.15 -2.04 2.00
N ARG A 196 15.17 -1.22 1.63
CA ARG A 196 16.60 -1.59 1.65
C ARG A 196 17.07 -1.99 3.04
N GLY A 197 17.71 -3.17 3.15
CA GLY A 197 18.18 -3.72 4.42
C GLY A 197 17.03 -4.23 5.31
N TYR A 198 15.89 -4.51 4.73
CA TYR A 198 14.75 -5.19 5.37
C TYR A 198 14.45 -6.53 4.69
N LEU A 199 13.87 -6.52 3.50
CA LEU A 199 13.50 -7.76 2.79
C LEU A 199 14.72 -8.61 2.42
N ASP A 200 15.73 -7.97 1.85
CA ASP A 200 17.01 -8.60 1.52
C ASP A 200 17.69 -9.17 2.77
N ARG A 201 17.83 -8.38 3.81
CA ARG A 201 18.53 -8.74 5.03
C ARG A 201 17.86 -9.91 5.77
N ILE A 202 16.53 -9.89 5.94
CA ILE A 202 15.85 -10.97 6.68
C ILE A 202 15.92 -12.31 5.92
N LEU A 203 15.94 -12.28 4.58
CA LEU A 203 16.17 -13.46 3.74
C LEU A 203 17.61 -13.96 3.86
N GLU A 204 18.59 -13.06 3.78
CA GLU A 204 20.02 -13.41 3.96
C GLU A 204 20.30 -13.99 5.36
N GLU A 205 19.73 -13.40 6.42
CA GLU A 205 19.83 -13.92 7.81
C GLU A 205 19.21 -15.32 7.96
N ALA A 206 18.19 -15.63 7.15
CA ALA A 206 17.60 -16.97 7.09
C ALA A 206 18.42 -17.97 6.27
N GLY A 207 19.51 -17.54 5.62
CA GLY A 207 20.37 -18.39 4.80
C GLY A 207 19.93 -18.52 3.34
N VAL A 208 19.03 -17.64 2.86
CA VAL A 208 18.59 -17.60 1.46
C VAL A 208 19.63 -16.88 0.61
N LYS A 209 19.91 -17.39 -0.59
CA LYS A 209 20.73 -16.68 -1.57
C LYS A 209 19.93 -15.54 -2.20
N VAL A 210 20.39 -14.31 -2.02
CA VAL A 210 19.71 -13.10 -2.52
C VAL A 210 20.56 -12.42 -3.59
N VAL A 211 19.93 -12.10 -4.72
CA VAL A 211 20.46 -11.23 -5.78
C VAL A 211 19.78 -9.87 -5.66
N LYS A 212 20.56 -8.80 -5.52
CA LYS A 212 20.01 -7.45 -5.26
C LYS A 212 20.24 -6.50 -6.41
N ILE A 213 19.24 -5.68 -6.71
CA ILE A 213 19.33 -4.55 -7.63
C ILE A 213 18.69 -3.34 -6.97
N ASN A 214 19.19 -2.14 -7.28
CA ASN A 214 18.66 -0.86 -6.78
C ASN A 214 18.61 -0.77 -5.23
N ASP A 215 19.57 -1.39 -4.54
CA ASP A 215 19.65 -1.54 -3.08
C ASP A 215 20.48 -0.45 -2.39
N HIS A 216 20.80 0.64 -3.09
CA HIS A 216 21.47 1.81 -2.53
C HIS A 216 20.54 3.01 -2.40
N LEU A 217 20.91 3.99 -1.56
CA LEU A 217 20.13 5.21 -1.40
C LEU A 217 20.23 6.08 -2.64
N ASP A 218 19.10 6.31 -3.28
CA ASP A 218 18.95 7.29 -4.35
C ASP A 218 17.61 8.04 -4.19
N PRO A 219 17.62 9.31 -3.76
CA PRO A 219 16.39 10.11 -3.63
C PRO A 219 15.64 10.37 -4.94
N TYR A 220 16.28 10.10 -6.08
CA TYR A 220 15.66 10.20 -7.41
C TYR A 220 15.05 8.88 -7.90
N PHE A 221 15.21 7.79 -7.13
CA PHE A 221 14.69 6.46 -7.48
C PHE A 221 15.07 5.98 -8.89
N GLY A 222 16.33 6.27 -9.31
CA GLY A 222 16.78 5.95 -10.67
C GLY A 222 16.08 6.77 -11.77
N GLY A 223 15.39 7.86 -11.42
CA GLY A 223 14.65 8.72 -12.34
C GLY A 223 13.27 8.20 -12.75
N LYS A 224 12.80 7.10 -12.14
CA LYS A 224 11.47 6.51 -12.36
C LYS A 224 10.61 6.66 -11.08
N PRO A 225 9.27 6.57 -11.17
CA PRO A 225 8.44 6.38 -9.99
C PRO A 225 8.86 5.11 -9.24
N PRO A 226 9.02 5.14 -7.91
CA PRO A 226 9.35 3.94 -7.13
C PRO A 226 8.10 3.06 -6.92
N GLU A 227 7.49 2.64 -8.01
CA GLU A 227 6.30 1.78 -8.06
C GLU A 227 6.68 0.42 -8.64
N PRO A 228 6.42 -0.70 -7.96
CA PRO A 228 6.79 -2.03 -8.41
C PRO A 228 5.80 -2.61 -9.44
N ALA A 229 5.34 -1.76 -10.37
CA ALA A 229 4.51 -2.14 -11.50
C ALA A 229 5.38 -2.56 -12.69
N GLU A 230 4.87 -3.45 -13.54
CA GLU A 230 5.61 -4.07 -14.64
C GLU A 230 6.35 -3.05 -15.52
N GLU A 231 5.70 -1.92 -15.83
CA GLU A 231 6.24 -0.84 -16.69
C GLU A 231 7.46 -0.10 -16.11
N TYR A 232 7.68 -0.17 -14.77
CA TYR A 232 8.79 0.54 -14.11
C TYR A 232 9.95 -0.38 -13.72
N ILE A 233 9.78 -1.71 -13.79
CA ILE A 233 10.74 -2.72 -13.33
C ILE A 233 11.27 -3.61 -14.45
N GLU A 234 11.31 -3.13 -15.68
CA GLU A 234 11.80 -3.88 -16.86
C GLU A 234 13.23 -4.40 -16.69
N ASP A 235 14.12 -3.61 -16.06
CA ASP A 235 15.49 -3.98 -15.72
C ASP A 235 15.55 -5.15 -14.73
N PHE A 236 14.65 -5.18 -13.77
CA PHE A 236 14.51 -6.26 -12.81
C PHE A 236 13.96 -7.56 -13.46
N ILE A 237 12.96 -7.42 -14.32
CA ILE A 237 12.45 -8.54 -15.12
C ILE A 237 13.56 -9.09 -16.04
N GLY A 238 14.34 -8.21 -16.65
CA GLY A 238 15.49 -8.57 -17.48
C GLY A 238 16.57 -9.35 -16.72
N LEU A 239 16.86 -8.94 -15.47
CA LEU A 239 17.79 -9.66 -14.59
C LEU A 239 17.31 -11.09 -14.33
N ILE A 240 16.04 -11.27 -13.97
CA ILE A 240 15.45 -12.59 -13.67
C ILE A 240 15.51 -13.49 -14.90
N LYS A 241 15.15 -12.98 -16.08
CA LYS A 241 15.22 -13.73 -17.35
C LYS A 241 16.64 -14.13 -17.75
N SER A 242 17.65 -13.38 -17.32
CA SER A 242 19.05 -13.63 -17.66
C SER A 242 19.77 -14.58 -16.70
N ASP A 243 19.23 -14.85 -15.53
CA ASP A 243 19.81 -15.72 -14.50
C ASP A 243 18.84 -16.86 -14.14
N GLU A 244 18.99 -18.01 -14.80
CA GLU A 244 18.16 -19.21 -14.57
C GLU A 244 18.21 -19.74 -13.13
N SER A 245 19.17 -19.30 -12.31
CA SER A 245 19.24 -19.68 -10.89
C SER A 245 18.20 -18.92 -10.04
N VAL A 246 17.70 -17.77 -10.52
CA VAL A 246 16.69 -16.97 -9.82
C VAL A 246 15.31 -17.55 -10.08
N VAL A 247 14.63 -17.99 -9.03
CA VAL A 247 13.32 -18.62 -9.13
C VAL A 247 12.16 -17.69 -8.74
N LEU A 248 12.47 -16.54 -8.18
CA LEU A 248 11.46 -15.58 -7.71
C LEU A 248 12.04 -14.17 -7.63
N GLY A 249 11.32 -13.20 -8.15
CA GLY A 249 11.62 -11.77 -8.01
C GLY A 249 10.64 -11.09 -7.06
N LEU A 250 11.17 -10.31 -6.12
CA LEU A 250 10.44 -9.58 -5.09
C LEU A 250 10.82 -8.11 -5.13
N ALA A 251 9.85 -7.23 -5.31
CA ALA A 251 10.06 -5.79 -5.31
C ALA A 251 9.14 -5.08 -4.30
N THR A 252 9.58 -3.94 -3.77
CA THR A 252 8.76 -3.07 -2.92
C THR A 252 8.80 -1.63 -3.42
N ASP A 253 7.74 -0.85 -3.15
CA ASP A 253 7.69 0.57 -3.51
C ASP A 253 8.55 1.46 -2.59
N GLY A 254 8.51 2.76 -2.81
CA GLY A 254 9.38 3.75 -2.14
C GLY A 254 9.32 3.70 -0.61
N ASP A 255 8.17 3.42 -0.01
CA ASP A 255 7.97 3.26 1.44
C ASP A 255 7.62 1.83 1.85
N ALA A 256 7.80 0.88 0.93
CA ALA A 256 7.67 -0.57 1.11
C ALA A 256 6.32 -1.04 1.66
N ASP A 257 5.24 -0.29 1.39
CA ASP A 257 3.89 -0.70 1.74
C ASP A 257 3.21 -1.51 0.60
N ARG A 258 3.82 -1.51 -0.63
CA ARG A 258 3.37 -2.28 -1.79
C ARG A 258 4.43 -3.28 -2.22
N PHE A 259 3.99 -4.28 -3.00
CA PHE A 259 4.84 -5.34 -3.52
C PHE A 259 4.73 -5.47 -5.06
N GLY A 260 5.78 -5.98 -5.68
CA GLY A 260 5.79 -6.47 -7.06
C GLY A 260 6.39 -7.87 -7.08
N ILE A 261 5.74 -8.79 -7.74
CA ILE A 261 6.12 -10.21 -7.76
C ILE A 261 6.36 -10.67 -9.20
N ILE A 262 7.54 -11.28 -9.42
CA ILE A 262 7.94 -11.77 -10.73
C ILE A 262 8.24 -13.27 -10.61
N ASP A 263 7.63 -14.08 -11.48
CA ASP A 263 7.89 -15.51 -11.57
C ASP A 263 9.27 -15.80 -12.20
N SER A 264 9.74 -17.01 -12.10
CA SER A 264 11.05 -17.50 -12.58
C SER A 264 11.28 -17.28 -14.09
N ASP A 265 10.22 -17.21 -14.89
CA ASP A 265 10.30 -16.95 -16.33
C ASP A 265 10.28 -15.44 -16.68
N GLY A 266 10.26 -14.57 -15.66
CA GLY A 266 10.15 -13.13 -15.79
C GLY A 266 8.72 -12.62 -16.00
N THR A 267 7.71 -13.45 -15.78
CA THR A 267 6.31 -13.01 -15.83
C THR A 267 5.97 -12.20 -14.57
N TYR A 268 5.48 -10.98 -14.75
CA TYR A 268 4.90 -10.20 -13.66
C TYR A 268 3.55 -10.78 -13.24
N ILE A 269 3.37 -11.04 -11.95
CA ILE A 269 2.11 -11.59 -11.40
C ILE A 269 1.32 -10.45 -10.76
N GLU A 270 0.19 -10.15 -11.34
CA GLU A 270 -0.70 -9.08 -10.87
C GLU A 270 -1.09 -9.25 -9.39
N PRO A 271 -1.18 -8.16 -8.62
CA PRO A 271 -1.51 -8.21 -7.19
C PRO A 271 -2.83 -8.92 -6.86
N ASN A 272 -3.81 -8.84 -7.74
CA ASN A 272 -5.07 -9.56 -7.62
C ASN A 272 -4.86 -11.08 -7.49
N TYR A 273 -3.97 -11.64 -8.31
CA TYR A 273 -3.67 -13.07 -8.29
C TYR A 273 -2.85 -13.46 -7.06
N ILE A 274 -1.89 -12.62 -6.65
CA ILE A 274 -1.10 -12.83 -5.43
C ILE A 274 -2.01 -12.87 -4.19
N LEU A 275 -2.94 -11.94 -4.07
CA LEU A 275 -3.89 -11.92 -2.95
C LEU A 275 -4.71 -13.21 -2.87
N ALA A 276 -5.26 -13.66 -4.00
CA ALA A 276 -6.05 -14.90 -4.07
C ALA A 276 -5.21 -16.15 -3.78
N LEU A 277 -3.99 -16.23 -4.34
CA LEU A 277 -3.04 -17.33 -4.08
C LEU A 277 -2.64 -17.40 -2.61
N LEU A 278 -2.31 -16.27 -1.99
CA LEU A 278 -1.96 -16.22 -0.56
C LEU A 278 -3.15 -16.60 0.32
N PHE A 279 -4.36 -16.16 -0.03
CA PHE A 279 -5.57 -16.53 0.72
C PHE A 279 -5.82 -18.04 0.68
N ASP A 280 -5.77 -18.66 -0.52
CA ASP A 280 -5.87 -20.12 -0.68
C ASP A 280 -4.75 -20.85 0.09
N TYR A 281 -3.51 -20.38 -0.04
CA TYR A 281 -2.35 -20.95 0.63
C TYR A 281 -2.49 -20.92 2.15
N MET A 282 -2.90 -19.78 2.72
CA MET A 282 -3.06 -19.63 4.17
C MET A 282 -4.10 -20.60 4.74
N ILE A 283 -5.22 -20.81 4.02
CA ILE A 283 -6.24 -21.77 4.46
C ILE A 283 -5.76 -23.22 4.25
N ARG A 284 -5.29 -23.54 3.06
CA ARG A 284 -5.01 -24.91 2.65
C ARG A 284 -3.72 -25.49 3.26
N ARG A 285 -2.66 -24.68 3.34
CA ARG A 285 -1.33 -25.15 3.83
C ARG A 285 -1.01 -24.73 5.24
N LYS A 286 -1.34 -23.49 5.62
CA LYS A 286 -1.10 -23.04 7.00
C LYS A 286 -2.22 -23.47 7.95
N GLY A 287 -3.35 -24.01 7.44
CA GLY A 287 -4.47 -24.47 8.25
C GLY A 287 -5.22 -23.35 8.97
N LEU A 288 -5.03 -22.10 8.53
CA LEU A 288 -5.69 -20.94 9.11
C LEU A 288 -7.12 -20.83 8.59
N ARG A 289 -8.04 -20.28 9.39
CA ARG A 289 -9.41 -20.03 8.97
C ARG A 289 -9.81 -18.59 9.28
N GLY A 290 -10.56 -18.00 8.38
CA GLY A 290 -11.10 -16.65 8.52
C GLY A 290 -11.56 -16.10 7.18
N ASP A 291 -12.32 -15.03 7.25
CA ASP A 291 -12.84 -14.31 6.09
C ASP A 291 -11.72 -13.48 5.43
N ALA A 292 -11.94 -13.00 4.22
CA ALA A 292 -11.07 -12.02 3.57
C ALA A 292 -11.76 -10.64 3.48
N ALA A 293 -10.98 -9.59 3.20
CA ALA A 293 -11.53 -8.31 2.76
C ALA A 293 -10.80 -7.84 1.49
N ARG A 294 -11.54 -7.21 0.61
CA ARG A 294 -11.02 -6.60 -0.61
C ARG A 294 -11.72 -5.29 -0.95
N SER A 295 -11.04 -4.41 -1.69
CA SER A 295 -11.71 -3.23 -2.22
C SER A 295 -12.68 -3.59 -3.36
N VAL A 296 -13.62 -2.71 -3.65
CA VAL A 296 -14.58 -2.86 -4.76
C VAL A 296 -13.89 -3.00 -6.13
N ALA A 297 -12.65 -2.50 -6.24
CA ALA A 297 -11.84 -2.57 -7.46
C ALA A 297 -11.01 -3.86 -7.57
N THR A 298 -10.90 -4.64 -6.49
CA THR A 298 -10.12 -5.87 -6.42
C THR A 298 -10.93 -7.04 -7.00
N SER A 299 -10.21 -7.99 -7.60
CA SER A 299 -10.78 -9.15 -8.30
C SER A 299 -11.71 -10.01 -7.45
N HIS A 300 -12.78 -10.50 -8.05
CA HIS A 300 -13.66 -11.55 -7.50
C HIS A 300 -12.99 -12.94 -7.47
N LEU A 301 -11.74 -13.07 -7.92
CA LEU A 301 -10.98 -14.30 -7.68
C LEU A 301 -10.83 -14.59 -6.18
N VAL A 302 -10.76 -13.55 -5.35
CA VAL A 302 -10.76 -13.67 -3.87
C VAL A 302 -12.09 -14.24 -3.38
N ASP A 303 -13.21 -13.84 -4.00
CA ASP A 303 -14.55 -14.35 -3.67
C ASP A 303 -14.69 -15.82 -4.07
N ALA A 304 -14.19 -16.19 -5.25
CA ALA A 304 -14.19 -17.58 -5.71
C ALA A 304 -13.36 -18.50 -4.77
N VAL A 305 -12.22 -18.01 -4.27
CA VAL A 305 -11.43 -18.71 -3.25
C VAL A 305 -12.21 -18.86 -1.94
N ALA A 306 -12.87 -17.78 -1.50
CA ALA A 306 -13.67 -17.79 -0.28
C ALA A 306 -14.83 -18.80 -0.37
N GLU A 307 -15.56 -18.81 -1.49
CA GLU A 307 -16.63 -19.75 -1.76
C GLU A 307 -16.13 -21.20 -1.71
N TYR A 308 -15.00 -21.48 -2.39
CA TYR A 308 -14.38 -22.81 -2.38
C TYR A 308 -14.04 -23.31 -0.96
N HIS A 309 -13.61 -22.41 -0.09
CA HIS A 309 -13.25 -22.74 1.31
C HIS A 309 -14.39 -22.58 2.30
N GLY A 310 -15.57 -22.13 1.89
CA GLY A 310 -16.75 -21.93 2.74
C GLY A 310 -16.56 -20.80 3.77
N VAL A 311 -15.88 -19.73 3.38
CA VAL A 311 -15.66 -18.48 4.16
C VAL A 311 -16.19 -17.28 3.36
N LYS A 312 -16.14 -16.08 3.91
CA LYS A 312 -16.73 -14.87 3.31
C LYS A 312 -15.69 -13.87 2.85
N VAL A 313 -16.11 -12.97 1.97
CA VAL A 313 -15.37 -11.76 1.60
C VAL A 313 -16.16 -10.53 2.03
N LEU A 314 -15.48 -9.58 2.64
CA LEU A 314 -16.02 -8.26 2.98
C LEU A 314 -15.54 -7.27 1.92
N GLU A 315 -16.48 -6.73 1.14
CA GLU A 315 -16.17 -5.71 0.14
C GLU A 315 -16.12 -4.32 0.80
N THR A 316 -15.11 -3.51 0.46
CA THR A 316 -14.91 -2.17 1.00
C THR A 316 -14.79 -1.12 -0.11
N PRO A 317 -14.99 0.17 0.18
CA PRO A 317 -14.49 1.23 -0.69
C PRO A 317 -12.97 1.07 -0.91
N VAL A 318 -12.43 1.70 -1.96
CA VAL A 318 -10.98 1.76 -2.18
C VAL A 318 -10.31 2.56 -1.08
N GLY A 319 -9.25 2.00 -0.53
CA GLY A 319 -8.45 2.58 0.55
C GLY A 319 -8.25 1.62 1.70
N PHE A 320 -6.99 1.29 1.94
CA PHE A 320 -6.61 0.25 2.91
C PHE A 320 -7.07 0.54 4.35
N LYS A 321 -7.40 1.79 4.68
CA LYS A 321 -7.96 2.18 5.98
C LYS A 321 -9.20 1.36 6.37
N PHE A 322 -10.06 1.03 5.41
CA PHE A 322 -11.27 0.22 5.67
C PHE A 322 -10.92 -1.25 5.93
N ILE A 323 -9.95 -1.79 5.18
CA ILE A 323 -9.42 -3.14 5.40
C ILE A 323 -8.67 -3.22 6.73
N GLY A 324 -7.88 -2.20 7.05
CA GLY A 324 -7.14 -2.08 8.29
C GLY A 324 -8.03 -2.14 9.54
N GLU A 325 -9.25 -1.57 9.48
CA GLU A 325 -10.22 -1.70 10.57
C GLU A 325 -10.64 -3.15 10.81
N TYR A 326 -10.85 -3.93 9.75
CA TYR A 326 -11.19 -5.35 9.88
C TYR A 326 -10.02 -6.18 10.43
N ILE A 327 -8.78 -5.85 10.06
CA ILE A 327 -7.57 -6.47 10.63
C ILE A 327 -7.44 -6.13 12.11
N SER A 328 -7.57 -4.84 12.47
CA SER A 328 -7.53 -4.38 13.87
C SER A 328 -8.60 -5.02 14.75
N ALA A 329 -9.78 -5.27 14.18
CA ALA A 329 -10.90 -5.92 14.85
C ALA A 329 -10.84 -7.46 14.83
N ASP A 330 -9.76 -8.04 14.30
CA ASP A 330 -9.53 -9.50 14.18
C ASP A 330 -10.63 -10.25 13.39
N LYS A 331 -11.30 -9.55 12.45
CA LYS A 331 -12.45 -10.05 11.70
C LYS A 331 -12.09 -10.82 10.43
N ILE A 332 -10.88 -10.61 9.89
CA ILE A 332 -10.44 -11.20 8.63
C ILE A 332 -9.09 -11.89 8.78
N LEU A 333 -8.84 -12.90 7.97
CA LEU A 333 -7.56 -13.60 7.87
C LEU A 333 -6.56 -12.82 7.02
N ILE A 334 -7.02 -12.27 5.90
CA ILE A 334 -6.22 -11.50 4.95
C ILE A 334 -7.08 -10.40 4.34
N GLY A 335 -6.47 -9.27 4.05
CA GLY A 335 -7.12 -8.22 3.28
C GLY A 335 -6.14 -7.54 2.34
N GLY A 336 -6.63 -7.16 1.15
CA GLY A 336 -5.77 -6.53 0.14
C GLY A 336 -6.52 -5.76 -0.93
N GLU A 337 -5.74 -5.05 -1.74
CA GLU A 337 -6.20 -4.22 -2.83
C GLU A 337 -5.44 -4.56 -4.13
N GLU A 338 -6.08 -4.34 -5.26
CA GLU A 338 -5.47 -4.48 -6.59
C GLU A 338 -4.24 -3.59 -6.80
N SER A 339 -4.08 -2.59 -5.95
CA SER A 339 -2.94 -1.66 -5.94
C SER A 339 -1.70 -2.19 -5.22
N ALA A 340 -1.62 -3.50 -5.00
CA ALA A 340 -0.50 -4.19 -4.37
C ALA A 340 -0.31 -3.91 -2.87
N GLY A 341 -1.37 -3.58 -2.17
CA GLY A 341 -1.36 -3.48 -0.71
C GLY A 341 -2.05 -4.67 -0.08
N LEU A 342 -1.43 -5.34 0.89
CA LEU A 342 -2.06 -6.38 1.70
C LEU A 342 -1.53 -6.39 3.13
N SER A 343 -2.33 -6.97 4.03
CA SER A 343 -1.93 -7.36 5.37
C SER A 343 -2.76 -8.55 5.85
N ILE A 344 -2.36 -9.15 6.96
CA ILE A 344 -2.97 -10.37 7.49
C ILE A 344 -3.30 -10.24 8.98
N LYS A 345 -4.16 -11.13 9.46
CA LYS A 345 -4.45 -11.31 10.88
C LYS A 345 -3.17 -11.49 11.70
N GLY A 346 -3.11 -10.78 12.83
CA GLY A 346 -1.95 -10.84 13.74
C GLY A 346 -0.76 -9.97 13.32
N HIS A 347 -0.93 -9.15 12.28
CA HIS A 347 0.03 -8.16 11.84
C HIS A 347 -0.52 -6.73 11.97
N VAL A 348 0.23 -5.75 11.44
CA VAL A 348 -0.20 -4.35 11.46
C VAL A 348 -1.42 -4.10 10.57
N PRO A 349 -2.35 -3.20 10.92
CA PRO A 349 -3.50 -2.83 10.09
C PRO A 349 -3.13 -1.80 9.00
N GLU A 350 -1.92 -1.88 8.51
CA GLU A 350 -1.35 -1.11 7.40
C GLU A 350 -0.84 -2.09 6.36
N LYS A 351 -0.78 -1.67 5.10
CA LYS A 351 -0.19 -2.44 4.00
C LYS A 351 1.26 -2.78 4.30
N ASP A 352 1.67 -3.99 4.00
CA ASP A 352 3.04 -4.44 4.20
C ASP A 352 3.56 -5.23 2.99
N GLY A 353 4.30 -4.53 2.12
CA GLY A 353 4.92 -5.12 0.93
C GLY A 353 6.02 -6.13 1.28
N ILE A 354 6.72 -5.93 2.40
CA ILE A 354 7.76 -6.84 2.86
C ILE A 354 7.15 -8.17 3.31
N LEU A 355 6.09 -8.12 4.14
CA LEU A 355 5.37 -9.32 4.55
C LEU A 355 4.76 -10.05 3.35
N ALA A 356 4.16 -9.32 2.40
CA ALA A 356 3.60 -9.90 1.18
C ALA A 356 4.65 -10.68 0.38
N CYS A 357 5.81 -10.09 0.13
CA CYS A 357 6.95 -10.72 -0.52
C CYS A 357 7.42 -11.99 0.21
N LEU A 358 7.52 -11.93 1.54
CA LEU A 358 7.95 -13.08 2.35
C LEU A 358 6.92 -14.22 2.35
N LEU A 359 5.63 -13.91 2.38
CA LEU A 359 4.57 -14.93 2.29
C LEU A 359 4.56 -15.61 0.92
N VAL A 360 4.83 -14.85 -0.16
CA VAL A 360 4.99 -15.44 -1.50
C VAL A 360 6.22 -16.34 -1.56
N ALA A 361 7.35 -15.91 -1.01
CA ALA A 361 8.56 -16.74 -0.93
C ALA A 361 8.30 -18.05 -0.14
N GLU A 362 7.59 -17.98 0.99
CA GLU A 362 7.16 -19.16 1.75
C GLU A 362 6.26 -20.06 0.90
N MET A 363 5.26 -19.50 0.23
CA MET A 363 4.33 -20.27 -0.60
C MET A 363 5.05 -21.02 -1.71
N VAL A 364 5.93 -20.37 -2.45
CA VAL A 364 6.73 -20.98 -3.54
C VAL A 364 7.65 -22.07 -2.96
N ALA A 365 8.31 -21.83 -1.83
CA ALA A 365 9.18 -22.80 -1.17
C ALA A 365 8.43 -24.07 -0.72
N VAL A 366 7.24 -23.91 -0.14
CA VAL A 366 6.42 -25.02 0.38
C VAL A 366 5.76 -25.81 -0.74
N GLU A 367 5.23 -25.13 -1.74
CA GLU A 367 4.51 -25.76 -2.86
C GLU A 367 5.46 -26.34 -3.90
N LYS A 368 6.70 -25.85 -4.00
CA LYS A 368 7.72 -26.25 -4.98
C LYS A 368 7.23 -26.13 -6.43
N LYS A 369 6.50 -25.08 -6.71
CA LYS A 369 5.89 -24.74 -8.01
C LYS A 369 6.15 -23.28 -8.32
N SER A 370 6.21 -22.96 -9.61
CA SER A 370 6.18 -21.57 -10.08
C SER A 370 4.85 -20.91 -9.75
N LEU A 371 4.81 -19.60 -9.74
CA LEU A 371 3.56 -18.85 -9.48
C LEU A 371 2.50 -19.12 -10.56
N ARG A 372 2.92 -19.29 -11.81
CA ARG A 372 2.02 -19.64 -12.92
C ARG A 372 1.41 -21.03 -12.73
N GLU A 373 2.19 -22.01 -12.28
CA GLU A 373 1.68 -23.34 -11.96
C GLU A 373 0.70 -23.28 -10.78
N LEU A 374 1.00 -22.50 -9.75
CA LEU A 374 0.10 -22.28 -8.60
C LEU A 374 -1.21 -21.62 -9.03
N LEU A 375 -1.14 -20.63 -9.94
CA LEU A 375 -2.33 -19.98 -10.48
C LEU A 375 -3.17 -20.94 -11.33
N SER A 376 -2.52 -21.75 -12.16
CA SER A 376 -3.21 -22.81 -12.93
C SER A 376 -3.90 -23.84 -12.02
N ASP A 377 -3.23 -24.26 -10.94
CA ASP A 377 -3.81 -25.15 -9.94
C ASP A 377 -5.01 -24.48 -9.23
N LEU A 378 -4.92 -23.18 -8.92
CA LEU A 378 -6.02 -22.43 -8.33
C LEU A 378 -7.21 -22.37 -9.29
N TYR A 379 -6.98 -22.01 -10.54
CA TYR A 379 -8.01 -21.94 -11.57
C TYR A 379 -8.74 -23.27 -11.80
N SER A 380 -8.02 -24.39 -11.72
CA SER A 380 -8.64 -25.71 -11.83
C SER A 380 -9.67 -26.01 -10.73
N ARG A 381 -9.61 -25.30 -9.60
CA ARG A 381 -10.51 -25.47 -8.45
C ARG A 381 -11.62 -24.43 -8.38
N VAL A 382 -11.32 -23.18 -8.76
CA VAL A 382 -12.25 -22.06 -8.56
C VAL A 382 -12.72 -21.42 -9.87
N GLY A 383 -12.18 -21.83 -11.02
CA GLY A 383 -12.42 -21.22 -12.33
C GLY A 383 -11.43 -20.09 -12.65
N GLU A 384 -11.29 -19.80 -13.94
CA GLU A 384 -10.44 -18.72 -14.41
C GLU A 384 -11.13 -17.36 -14.24
N ILE A 385 -10.34 -16.37 -13.84
CA ILE A 385 -10.77 -14.97 -13.74
C ILE A 385 -9.61 -14.08 -14.22
N HIS A 386 -9.92 -13.18 -15.15
CA HIS A 386 -8.96 -12.28 -15.78
C HIS A 386 -9.37 -10.84 -15.57
N THR A 387 -8.42 -10.01 -15.10
CA THR A 387 -8.67 -8.62 -14.76
C THR A 387 -7.76 -7.68 -15.54
N LYS A 388 -8.21 -6.46 -15.78
CA LYS A 388 -7.36 -5.38 -16.28
C LYS A 388 -7.87 -4.02 -15.83
N ARG A 389 -6.93 -3.13 -15.51
CA ARG A 389 -7.18 -1.72 -15.26
C ARG A 389 -6.60 -0.87 -16.39
N ILE A 390 -7.36 0.13 -16.83
CA ILE A 390 -6.86 1.18 -17.71
C ILE A 390 -7.27 2.57 -17.19
N ASN A 391 -6.53 3.59 -17.60
CA ASN A 391 -6.87 4.99 -17.33
C ASN A 391 -7.45 5.63 -18.61
N ILE A 392 -8.60 6.29 -18.48
CA ILE A 392 -9.24 7.04 -19.56
C ILE A 392 -9.10 8.52 -19.24
N HIS A 393 -8.34 9.26 -20.04
CA HIS A 393 -8.19 10.70 -19.89
C HIS A 393 -9.47 11.41 -20.30
N LEU A 394 -9.90 12.37 -19.49
CA LEU A 394 -11.14 13.11 -19.70
C LEU A 394 -10.86 14.48 -20.28
N SER A 395 -11.63 14.85 -21.32
CA SER A 395 -11.79 16.27 -21.67
C SER A 395 -12.69 16.97 -20.64
N PRO A 396 -12.63 18.30 -20.49
CA PRO A 396 -13.52 19.03 -19.59
C PRO A 396 -15.02 18.76 -19.86
N GLN A 397 -15.40 18.54 -21.11
CA GLN A 397 -16.78 18.24 -21.51
C GLN A 397 -17.21 16.85 -21.03
N LEU A 398 -16.33 15.84 -21.18
CA LEU A 398 -16.60 14.48 -20.69
C LEU A 398 -16.65 14.45 -19.16
N GLU A 399 -15.75 15.18 -18.50
CA GLU A 399 -15.73 15.26 -17.04
C GLU A 399 -17.03 15.86 -16.49
N ALA A 400 -17.57 16.89 -17.14
CA ALA A 400 -18.84 17.51 -16.76
C ALA A 400 -20.04 16.58 -16.99
N ALA A 401 -20.00 15.68 -18.00
CA ALA A 401 -21.08 14.78 -18.33
C ALA A 401 -21.12 13.48 -17.49
N LEU A 402 -20.03 13.13 -16.83
CA LEU A 402 -19.92 11.89 -16.05
C LEU A 402 -20.98 11.73 -14.97
N PRO A 403 -21.30 12.74 -14.13
CA PRO A 403 -22.32 12.59 -13.11
C PRO A 403 -23.68 12.14 -13.66
N ASP A 404 -24.11 12.71 -14.78
CA ASP A 404 -25.37 12.34 -15.43
C ASP A 404 -25.33 10.93 -16.02
N LYS A 405 -24.20 10.53 -16.63
CA LYS A 405 -24.00 9.16 -17.13
C LYS A 405 -24.09 8.12 -15.98
N PHE A 406 -23.49 8.43 -14.86
CA PHE A 406 -23.47 7.52 -13.70
C PHE A 406 -24.79 7.52 -12.91
N ALA A 407 -25.54 8.63 -12.93
CA ALA A 407 -26.88 8.68 -12.34
C ALA A 407 -27.93 7.87 -13.15
N ASN A 408 -27.67 7.68 -14.43
CA ASN A 408 -28.56 6.98 -15.35
C ASN A 408 -27.81 5.80 -16.01
N PRO A 409 -27.53 4.71 -15.27
CA PRO A 409 -26.82 3.57 -15.81
C PRO A 409 -27.63 2.93 -16.97
N PRO A 410 -26.96 2.43 -18.02
CA PRO A 410 -27.65 1.75 -19.10
C PRO A 410 -28.20 0.39 -18.60
N GLU A 411 -29.17 -0.17 -19.30
CA GLU A 411 -29.66 -1.51 -18.98
C GLU A 411 -28.66 -2.60 -19.39
N LYS A 412 -27.77 -2.30 -20.36
CA LYS A 412 -26.80 -3.23 -20.94
C LYS A 412 -25.46 -2.58 -21.18
N ILE A 413 -24.41 -3.39 -21.17
CA ILE A 413 -23.08 -3.08 -21.72
C ILE A 413 -22.83 -4.03 -22.89
N GLY A 414 -22.78 -3.51 -24.13
CA GLY A 414 -22.81 -4.35 -25.32
C GLY A 414 -24.10 -5.21 -25.33
N GLU A 415 -23.96 -6.51 -25.48
CA GLU A 415 -25.10 -7.45 -25.48
C GLU A 415 -25.45 -7.94 -24.06
N GLN A 416 -24.63 -7.70 -23.03
CA GLN A 416 -24.78 -8.20 -21.68
C GLN A 416 -25.70 -7.32 -20.84
N GLN A 417 -26.68 -7.92 -20.16
CA GLN A 417 -27.54 -7.22 -19.21
C GLN A 417 -26.77 -6.85 -17.94
N ILE A 418 -27.01 -5.64 -17.41
CA ILE A 418 -26.55 -5.28 -16.08
C ILE A 418 -27.54 -5.87 -15.07
N VAL A 419 -27.05 -6.76 -14.22
CA VAL A 419 -27.86 -7.41 -13.19
C VAL A 419 -27.81 -6.71 -11.84
N GLU A 420 -26.73 -5.95 -11.60
CA GLU A 420 -26.55 -5.18 -10.36
C GLU A 420 -25.65 -3.98 -10.59
N VAL A 421 -25.92 -2.87 -9.87
CA VAL A 421 -25.09 -1.66 -9.83
C VAL A 421 -24.65 -1.42 -8.41
N ILE A 422 -23.33 -1.49 -8.16
CA ILE A 422 -22.72 -1.24 -6.84
C ILE A 422 -22.06 0.14 -6.86
N GLN A 423 -22.42 1.00 -5.91
CA GLN A 423 -21.96 2.40 -5.82
C GLN A 423 -21.24 2.70 -4.50
N ILE A 424 -20.52 1.73 -3.98
CA ILE A 424 -19.77 1.89 -2.71
C ILE A 424 -18.58 2.85 -2.87
N ASP A 425 -17.91 2.83 -4.04
CA ASP A 425 -16.85 3.77 -4.44
C ASP A 425 -16.68 3.72 -5.97
N GLY A 426 -17.32 4.64 -6.68
CA GLY A 426 -17.47 4.60 -8.14
C GLY A 426 -18.74 3.87 -8.56
N ASN A 427 -18.79 3.42 -9.82
CA ASN A 427 -19.94 2.73 -10.38
C ASN A 427 -19.48 1.38 -10.95
N LYS A 428 -19.81 0.29 -10.25
CA LYS A 428 -19.51 -1.08 -10.67
C LYS A 428 -20.77 -1.72 -11.22
N TYR A 429 -20.70 -2.18 -12.45
CA TYR A 429 -21.76 -2.85 -13.17
C TYR A 429 -21.47 -4.34 -13.25
N LEU A 430 -22.26 -5.16 -12.56
CA LEU A 430 -22.21 -6.61 -12.67
C LEU A 430 -23.08 -7.05 -13.85
N LEU A 431 -22.53 -7.92 -14.70
CA LEU A 431 -23.16 -8.43 -15.90
C LEU A 431 -23.70 -9.85 -15.70
N GLU A 432 -24.63 -10.27 -16.53
CA GLU A 432 -25.32 -11.56 -16.38
C GLU A 432 -24.41 -12.79 -16.48
N ASP A 433 -23.26 -12.69 -17.18
CA ASP A 433 -22.26 -13.76 -17.28
C ASP A 433 -21.29 -13.79 -16.08
N GLY A 434 -21.46 -12.85 -15.14
CA GLY A 434 -20.62 -12.67 -13.95
C GLY A 434 -19.37 -11.83 -14.19
N SER A 435 -19.18 -11.28 -15.40
CA SER A 435 -18.17 -10.25 -15.63
C SER A 435 -18.61 -8.91 -15.03
N TRP A 436 -17.66 -7.97 -14.90
CA TRP A 436 -18.00 -6.64 -14.38
C TRP A 436 -17.09 -5.54 -14.91
N LEU A 437 -17.61 -4.31 -14.89
CA LEU A 437 -16.90 -3.08 -15.12
C LEU A 437 -17.04 -2.16 -13.91
N LEU A 438 -15.94 -1.53 -13.49
CA LEU A 438 -15.98 -0.47 -12.49
C LEU A 438 -15.38 0.81 -13.08
N PHE A 439 -16.10 1.90 -12.97
CA PHE A 439 -15.68 3.24 -13.34
C PHE A 439 -15.47 4.07 -12.09
N ARG A 440 -14.25 4.52 -11.88
CA ARG A 440 -13.89 5.32 -10.72
C ARG A 440 -13.15 6.59 -11.14
N LYS A 441 -13.72 7.74 -10.83
CA LYS A 441 -13.06 9.04 -11.09
C LYS A 441 -11.85 9.19 -10.17
N SER A 442 -10.71 9.64 -10.72
CA SER A 442 -9.56 10.03 -9.90
C SER A 442 -9.90 11.31 -9.12
N GLY A 443 -9.47 11.37 -7.86
CA GLY A 443 -9.63 12.58 -7.02
C GLY A 443 -8.58 13.66 -7.29
N THR A 444 -7.51 13.33 -8.05
CA THR A 444 -6.32 14.19 -8.23
C THR A 444 -6.01 14.50 -9.68
N GLU A 445 -6.53 13.71 -10.62
CA GLU A 445 -6.23 13.82 -12.05
C GLU A 445 -7.53 13.75 -12.86
N PRO A 446 -7.59 14.37 -14.06
CA PRO A 446 -8.75 14.31 -14.95
C PRO A 446 -8.83 12.97 -15.69
N VAL A 447 -8.91 11.87 -14.93
CA VAL A 447 -9.01 10.50 -15.45
C VAL A 447 -10.13 9.73 -14.78
N VAL A 448 -10.75 8.83 -15.54
CA VAL A 448 -11.56 7.72 -15.02
C VAL A 448 -10.70 6.45 -15.09
N ARG A 449 -10.57 5.77 -13.97
CA ARG A 449 -10.01 4.43 -13.90
C ARG A 449 -11.10 3.45 -14.24
N LEU A 450 -10.91 2.72 -15.33
CA LEU A 450 -11.75 1.62 -15.75
C LEU A 450 -11.10 0.30 -15.32
N TYR A 451 -11.81 -0.48 -14.54
CA TYR A 451 -11.46 -1.84 -14.18
C TYR A 451 -12.43 -2.79 -14.86
N ALA A 452 -11.93 -3.87 -15.41
CA ALA A 452 -12.73 -4.90 -16.06
C ALA A 452 -12.32 -6.28 -15.57
N GLU A 453 -13.28 -7.17 -15.45
CA GLU A 453 -13.07 -8.57 -15.08
C GLU A 453 -13.99 -9.51 -15.86
N THR A 454 -13.44 -10.62 -16.33
CA THR A 454 -14.16 -11.66 -17.06
C THR A 454 -13.67 -13.04 -16.66
N LYS A 455 -14.50 -14.06 -16.93
CA LYS A 455 -14.12 -15.48 -16.78
C LYS A 455 -13.37 -16.03 -18.00
N ASN A 456 -13.28 -15.25 -19.09
CA ASN A 456 -12.64 -15.66 -20.33
C ASN A 456 -11.65 -14.54 -20.76
N PHE A 457 -10.39 -14.92 -20.94
CA PHE A 457 -9.35 -13.98 -21.35
C PHE A 457 -9.66 -13.25 -22.66
N GLU A 458 -10.22 -13.96 -23.66
CA GLU A 458 -10.56 -13.38 -24.97
C GLU A 458 -11.63 -12.29 -24.87
N SER A 459 -12.55 -12.40 -23.91
CA SER A 459 -13.62 -11.42 -23.68
C SER A 459 -13.14 -10.15 -22.98
N LEU A 460 -11.97 -10.18 -22.32
CA LEU A 460 -11.51 -9.05 -21.50
C LEU A 460 -11.22 -7.79 -22.34
N ALA A 461 -10.60 -7.94 -23.51
CA ALA A 461 -10.32 -6.84 -24.40
C ALA A 461 -11.62 -6.19 -24.91
N THR A 462 -12.59 -7.02 -25.33
CA THR A 462 -13.92 -6.56 -25.77
C THR A 462 -14.64 -5.79 -24.67
N LEU A 463 -14.62 -6.31 -23.44
CA LEU A 463 -15.28 -5.64 -22.30
C LEU A 463 -14.65 -4.29 -21.97
N ILE A 464 -13.31 -4.18 -22.07
CA ILE A 464 -12.59 -2.91 -21.91
C ILE A 464 -13.01 -1.90 -22.99
N ASP A 465 -13.09 -2.31 -24.24
CA ASP A 465 -13.48 -1.44 -25.34
C ASP A 465 -14.93 -0.94 -25.17
N LEU A 466 -15.86 -1.82 -24.79
CA LEU A 466 -17.23 -1.42 -24.43
C LEU A 466 -17.26 -0.42 -23.26
N GLY A 467 -16.42 -0.62 -22.26
CA GLY A 467 -16.29 0.32 -21.14
C GLY A 467 -15.73 1.68 -21.58
N ARG A 468 -14.77 1.70 -22.52
CA ARG A 468 -14.28 2.94 -23.14
C ARG A 468 -15.37 3.66 -23.93
N GLU A 469 -16.10 2.94 -24.79
CA GLU A 469 -17.22 3.48 -25.55
C GLU A 469 -18.27 4.08 -24.62
N PHE A 470 -18.60 3.42 -23.52
CA PHE A 470 -19.54 3.97 -22.54
C PHE A 470 -19.09 5.33 -21.96
N ILE A 471 -17.79 5.51 -21.70
CA ILE A 471 -17.28 6.80 -21.17
C ILE A 471 -17.14 7.85 -22.26
N LEU A 472 -16.63 7.50 -23.45
CA LEU A 472 -16.28 8.41 -24.51
C LEU A 472 -17.45 8.78 -25.44
N GLY A 473 -18.39 7.85 -25.62
CA GLY A 473 -19.56 8.00 -26.50
C GLY A 473 -20.72 8.66 -25.83
#